data_8870c4128b9950e02811075c4a249ef9
#
_entry.id   8870c4128b9950e02811075c4a249ef9
#
_cell.length_a   1.000
_cell.length_b   1.000
_cell.length_c   1.000
_cell.angle_alpha   90.00
_cell.angle_beta   90.00
_cell.angle_gamma   90.00
#
_symmetry.space_group_name_H-M   'P 1'
#
loop_
_entity.id
_entity.type
_entity.pdbx_description
1 polymer ?
#
loop_
_entity_poly.entity_id
_entity_poly.type
_entity_poly.pdbx_seq_one_letter_code
_entity_poly.pdbx_strand_id
1 'polypeptide(L)'
;MPYRQRAALEVLVAHPGGPLWARKDAGHWSIVKGEVNPGEDPKDAAAREFQEETSWVAPEGRWLDLGSVRLKSGKTVLGWAVEADLDPAGLNPGLFSMVWHGRRQQFPEVDRVAWCSPEEAQRLLNPAQGEFIIRLMRALAD
;
A
#
# COMPACT_ATOMS: atom_id res chain seq x y z
N MET A 1 2.53 1.32 4.81
CA MET A 1 1.13 1.75 5.01
C MET A 1 1.10 2.96 5.92
N PRO A 2 0.81 4.13 5.40
CA PRO A 2 0.61 5.32 6.23
C PRO A 2 -0.63 5.17 7.10
N TYR A 3 -0.55 5.69 8.31
CA TYR A 3 -1.71 5.79 9.20
C TYR A 3 -1.73 7.16 9.88
N ARG A 4 -2.90 7.56 10.34
CA ARG A 4 -3.08 8.77 11.13
C ARG A 4 -4.16 8.55 12.18
N GLN A 5 -4.05 9.28 13.28
CA GLN A 5 -5.05 9.27 14.34
C GLN A 5 -5.69 10.65 14.41
N ARG A 6 -6.96 10.71 14.08
CA ARG A 6 -7.81 11.90 14.25
C ARG A 6 -8.85 11.58 15.32
N ALA A 7 -10.14 11.77 15.07
CA ALA A 7 -11.16 11.27 15.99
C ALA A 7 -11.07 9.74 16.15
N ALA A 8 -10.60 9.05 15.11
CA ALA A 8 -10.35 7.62 15.12
C ALA A 8 -9.15 7.30 14.24
N LEU A 9 -8.62 6.08 14.37
CA LEU A 9 -7.54 5.58 13.51
C LEU A 9 -8.00 5.49 12.06
N GLU A 10 -7.17 6.00 11.16
CA GLU A 10 -7.34 5.86 9.72
C GLU A 10 -6.07 5.31 9.10
N VAL A 11 -6.21 4.48 8.08
CA VAL A 11 -5.10 3.93 7.30
C VAL A 11 -5.26 4.29 5.84
N LEU A 12 -4.14 4.51 5.15
CA LEU A 12 -4.13 4.82 3.72
C LEU A 12 -3.95 3.53 2.93
N VAL A 13 -4.91 3.23 2.07
CA VAL A 13 -4.87 2.07 1.18
C VAL A 13 -4.86 2.51 -0.27
N ALA A 14 -4.31 1.66 -1.15
CA ALA A 14 -4.07 1.98 -2.53
C ALA A 14 -4.82 1.04 -3.46
N HIS A 15 -5.46 1.62 -4.49
CA HIS A 15 -6.10 0.83 -5.54
C HIS A 15 -5.08 0.59 -6.66
N PRO A 16 -4.83 -0.68 -7.05
CA PRO A 16 -3.92 -0.96 -8.16
C PRO A 16 -4.42 -0.35 -9.46
N GLY A 17 -3.49 0.25 -10.21
CA GLY A 17 -3.83 0.84 -11.51
C GLY A 17 -3.74 -0.18 -12.65
N GLY A 18 -4.14 0.27 -13.83
CA GLY A 18 -4.12 -0.52 -15.04
C GLY A 18 -5.42 -1.23 -15.34
N PRO A 19 -5.55 -1.77 -16.56
CA PRO A 19 -6.82 -2.30 -17.07
C PRO A 19 -7.29 -3.57 -16.37
N LEU A 20 -6.37 -4.36 -15.80
CA LEU A 20 -6.74 -5.59 -15.11
C LEU A 20 -7.49 -5.34 -13.81
N TRP A 21 -7.32 -4.16 -13.22
CA TRP A 21 -7.88 -3.80 -11.91
C TRP A 21 -8.95 -2.73 -11.98
N ALA A 22 -9.16 -2.13 -13.16
CA ALA A 22 -10.00 -0.93 -13.32
C ALA A 22 -11.42 -1.09 -12.78
N ARG A 23 -11.99 -2.29 -12.85
CA ARG A 23 -13.36 -2.57 -12.41
C ARG A 23 -13.42 -3.36 -11.11
N LYS A 24 -12.27 -3.62 -10.48
CA LYS A 24 -12.22 -4.37 -9.21
C LYS A 24 -12.16 -3.38 -8.06
N ASP A 25 -12.78 -3.73 -6.96
CA ASP A 25 -12.87 -2.89 -5.79
C ASP A 25 -12.65 -3.72 -4.53
N ALA A 26 -13.68 -3.98 -3.73
CA ALA A 26 -13.54 -4.70 -2.47
C ALA A 26 -12.71 -5.98 -2.61
N GLY A 27 -11.74 -6.18 -1.72
CA GLY A 27 -10.86 -7.33 -1.73
C GLY A 27 -9.68 -7.22 -2.70
N HIS A 28 -9.55 -6.10 -3.42
CA HIS A 28 -8.51 -5.92 -4.45
C HIS A 28 -7.58 -4.73 -4.21
N TRP A 29 -7.82 -3.96 -3.17
CA TRP A 29 -6.91 -2.89 -2.76
C TRP A 29 -5.69 -3.48 -2.06
N SER A 30 -4.66 -2.68 -1.93
CA SER A 30 -3.39 -3.08 -1.33
C SER A 30 -2.85 -1.98 -0.41
N ILE A 31 -2.02 -2.37 0.54
CA ILE A 31 -1.13 -1.41 1.18
C ILE A 31 -0.09 -0.98 0.13
N VAL A 32 0.45 0.24 0.30
CA VAL A 32 1.59 0.66 -0.52
C VAL A 32 2.79 -0.19 -0.12
N LYS A 33 3.31 -0.93 -1.08
CA LYS A 33 4.36 -1.93 -0.85
C LYS A 33 5.22 -2.08 -2.10
N GLY A 34 6.34 -2.77 -1.95
CA GLY A 34 7.19 -3.10 -3.07
C GLY A 34 8.05 -4.30 -2.79
N GLU A 35 8.85 -4.67 -3.79
CA GLU A 35 9.76 -5.80 -3.69
C GLU A 35 11.08 -5.37 -3.09
N VAL A 36 11.67 -6.27 -2.27
CA VAL A 36 13.01 -6.08 -1.72
C VAL A 36 14.02 -6.57 -2.74
N ASN A 37 14.92 -5.69 -3.16
CA ASN A 37 16.02 -6.07 -4.06
C ASN A 37 17.10 -6.86 -3.29
N PRO A 38 17.85 -7.74 -3.96
CA PRO A 38 18.94 -8.46 -3.31
C PRO A 38 19.91 -7.50 -2.60
N GLY A 39 20.20 -7.80 -1.33
CA GLY A 39 21.10 -6.98 -0.53
C GLY A 39 20.49 -5.70 0.03
N GLU A 40 19.24 -5.41 -0.28
CA GLU A 40 18.54 -4.23 0.22
C GLU A 40 17.92 -4.51 1.59
N ASP A 41 18.02 -3.55 2.52
CA ASP A 41 17.30 -3.62 3.79
C ASP A 41 15.80 -3.52 3.52
N PRO A 42 14.95 -4.39 4.11
CA PRO A 42 13.52 -4.36 3.90
C PRO A 42 12.84 -3.02 4.20
N LYS A 43 13.28 -2.31 5.23
CA LYS A 43 12.73 -0.99 5.57
C LYS A 43 13.10 0.04 4.50
N ASP A 44 14.35 0.02 4.03
CA ASP A 44 14.80 0.91 2.97
C ASP A 44 14.05 0.62 1.67
N ALA A 45 13.79 -0.65 1.38
CA ALA A 45 12.99 -1.06 0.24
C ALA A 45 11.56 -0.50 0.33
N ALA A 46 10.95 -0.58 1.51
CA ALA A 46 9.61 -0.05 1.74
C ALA A 46 9.56 1.46 1.50
N ALA A 47 10.56 2.21 1.99
CA ALA A 47 10.65 3.65 1.79
C ALA A 47 10.85 4.01 0.31
N ARG A 48 11.73 3.28 -0.37
CA ARG A 48 12.00 3.47 -1.81
C ARG A 48 10.74 3.24 -2.64
N GLU A 49 10.08 2.10 -2.42
CA GLU A 49 8.87 1.74 -3.18
C GLU A 49 7.72 2.70 -2.89
N PHE A 50 7.59 3.16 -1.65
CA PHE A 50 6.60 4.18 -1.31
C PHE A 50 6.78 5.42 -2.18
N GLN A 51 8.02 5.90 -2.29
CA GLN A 51 8.32 7.09 -3.07
C GLN A 51 8.14 6.85 -4.57
N GLU A 52 8.52 5.69 -5.08
CA GLU A 52 8.34 5.34 -6.49
C GLU A 52 6.86 5.23 -6.87
N GLU A 53 6.06 4.60 -6.03
CA GLU A 53 4.63 4.37 -6.31
C GLU A 53 3.77 5.61 -6.14
N THR A 54 4.14 6.53 -5.25
CA THR A 54 3.29 7.68 -4.90
C THR A 54 3.89 9.03 -5.23
N SER A 55 5.20 9.12 -5.43
CA SER A 55 6.00 10.33 -5.53
C SER A 55 6.02 11.19 -4.26
N TRP A 56 5.39 10.74 -3.17
CA TRP A 56 5.60 11.38 -1.89
C TRP A 56 6.96 11.01 -1.33
N VAL A 57 7.60 11.97 -0.66
CA VAL A 57 8.80 11.68 0.13
C VAL A 57 8.41 10.71 1.23
N ALA A 58 9.22 9.67 1.43
CA ALA A 58 8.94 8.70 2.48
C ALA A 58 8.87 9.42 3.84
N PRO A 59 7.78 9.23 4.60
CA PRO A 59 7.63 9.92 5.88
C PRO A 59 8.78 9.62 6.84
N GLU A 60 9.22 10.64 7.54
CA GLU A 60 10.15 10.48 8.65
C GLU A 60 9.39 10.00 9.88
N GLY A 61 10.14 9.50 10.85
CA GLY A 61 9.56 8.99 12.08
C GLY A 61 9.75 7.49 12.21
N ARG A 62 9.00 6.91 13.14
CA ARG A 62 9.14 5.49 13.46
C ARG A 62 8.32 4.65 12.48
N TRP A 63 9.00 3.76 11.79
CA TRP A 63 8.35 2.76 10.95
C TRP A 63 8.14 1.49 11.76
N LEU A 64 6.87 1.07 11.85
CA LEU A 64 6.49 -0.12 12.60
C LEU A 64 6.55 -1.34 11.67
N ASP A 65 7.31 -2.36 12.07
CA ASP A 65 7.37 -3.61 11.34
C ASP A 65 6.10 -4.42 11.62
N LEU A 66 5.31 -4.65 10.59
CA LEU A 66 4.08 -5.43 10.68
C LEU A 66 4.28 -6.89 10.24
N GLY A 67 5.52 -7.27 9.95
CA GLY A 67 5.83 -8.63 9.51
C GLY A 67 5.39 -8.90 8.08
N SER A 68 5.15 -10.16 7.79
CA SER A 68 4.79 -10.60 6.45
C SER A 68 3.45 -11.31 6.42
N VAL A 69 2.82 -11.29 5.27
CA VAL A 69 1.66 -12.13 4.96
C VAL A 69 1.90 -12.81 3.61
N ARG A 70 1.27 -13.94 3.41
CA ARG A 70 1.34 -14.68 2.16
C ARG A 70 0.03 -14.54 1.41
N LEU A 71 0.09 -14.05 0.18
CA LEU A 71 -1.07 -13.93 -0.69
C LEU A 71 -1.47 -15.31 -1.21
N LYS A 72 -2.71 -15.44 -1.66
CA LYS A 72 -3.23 -16.67 -2.26
C LYS A 72 -2.39 -17.13 -3.44
N SER A 73 -1.79 -16.19 -4.17
CA SER A 73 -0.86 -16.48 -5.29
C SER A 73 0.45 -17.12 -4.86
N GLY A 74 0.74 -17.17 -3.55
CA GLY A 74 2.01 -17.62 -3.00
C GLY A 74 3.03 -16.53 -2.76
N LYS A 75 2.75 -15.30 -3.22
CA LYS A 75 3.63 -14.15 -3.04
C LYS A 75 3.63 -13.71 -1.58
N THR A 76 4.81 -13.43 -1.02
CA THR A 76 4.97 -12.88 0.32
C THR A 76 5.03 -11.35 0.26
N VAL A 77 4.27 -10.69 1.13
CA VAL A 77 4.24 -9.24 1.25
C VAL A 77 4.75 -8.85 2.62
N LEU A 78 5.70 -7.93 2.66
CA LEU A 78 6.20 -7.33 3.90
C LEU A 78 5.46 -6.02 4.15
N GLY A 79 4.98 -5.82 5.37
CA GLY A 79 4.21 -4.64 5.74
C GLY A 79 4.94 -3.76 6.74
N TRP A 80 4.92 -2.46 6.49
CA TRP A 80 5.43 -1.42 7.39
C TRP A 80 4.35 -0.37 7.56
N ALA A 81 4.25 0.20 8.76
CA ALA A 81 3.35 1.31 9.01
C ALA A 81 4.12 2.52 9.53
N VAL A 82 3.71 3.69 9.10
CA VAL A 82 4.32 4.96 9.51
C VAL A 82 3.24 6.02 9.66
N GLU A 83 3.34 6.82 10.72
CA GLU A 83 2.40 7.92 10.94
C GLU A 83 2.67 9.02 9.93
N ALA A 84 1.64 9.43 9.19
CA ALA A 84 1.73 10.49 8.20
C ALA A 84 0.33 11.00 7.87
N ASP A 85 0.24 12.31 7.61
CA ASP A 85 -1.01 12.92 7.15
C ASP A 85 -0.82 13.40 5.71
N LEU A 86 -1.22 12.57 4.77
CA LEU A 86 -1.03 12.78 3.34
C LEU A 86 -2.37 13.13 2.68
N ASP A 87 -2.35 14.13 1.79
CA ASP A 87 -3.52 14.49 1.00
C ASP A 87 -3.60 13.59 -0.25
N PRO A 88 -4.65 12.76 -0.40
CA PRO A 88 -4.80 11.91 -1.59
C PRO A 88 -4.72 12.67 -2.92
N ALA A 89 -5.11 13.96 -2.93
CA ALA A 89 -5.02 14.78 -4.14
C ALA A 89 -3.57 15.04 -4.59
N GLY A 90 -2.60 14.83 -3.69
CA GLY A 90 -1.18 14.97 -4.01
C GLY A 90 -0.55 13.71 -4.60
N LEU A 91 -1.31 12.66 -4.81
CA LEU A 91 -0.78 11.43 -5.41
C LEU A 91 -0.30 11.70 -6.84
N ASN A 92 0.94 11.30 -7.11
CA ASN A 92 1.51 11.34 -8.46
C ASN A 92 2.21 9.99 -8.72
N PRO A 93 1.44 8.96 -9.08
CA PRO A 93 1.95 7.59 -9.10
C PRO A 93 2.98 7.34 -10.18
N GLY A 94 3.89 6.42 -9.91
CA GLY A 94 4.76 5.86 -10.93
C GLY A 94 3.97 5.09 -11.98
N LEU A 95 4.59 4.85 -13.12
CA LEU A 95 3.96 4.16 -14.24
C LEU A 95 4.59 2.80 -14.46
N PHE A 96 3.79 1.87 -14.96
CA PHE A 96 4.30 0.59 -15.46
C PHE A 96 3.81 0.38 -16.89
N SER A 97 4.54 -0.44 -17.65
CA SER A 97 4.19 -0.77 -19.03
C SER A 97 3.63 -2.17 -19.14
N MET A 98 2.61 -2.34 -19.96
CA MET A 98 2.13 -3.65 -20.33
C MET A 98 1.54 -3.61 -21.75
N VAL A 99 1.47 -4.76 -22.39
CA VAL A 99 0.78 -4.89 -23.68
C VAL A 99 -0.71 -5.03 -23.42
N TRP A 100 -1.50 -4.11 -23.98
CA TRP A 100 -2.94 -4.10 -23.85
C TRP A 100 -3.56 -3.76 -25.19
N HIS A 101 -4.49 -4.57 -25.65
CA HIS A 101 -5.09 -4.44 -27.00
C HIS A 101 -4.03 -4.38 -28.11
N GLY A 102 -3.01 -5.24 -28.01
CA GLY A 102 -1.96 -5.36 -29.02
C GLY A 102 -0.91 -4.26 -29.02
N ARG A 103 -0.97 -3.32 -28.08
CA ARG A 103 -0.04 -2.19 -28.00
C ARG A 103 0.57 -2.08 -26.62
N ARG A 104 1.86 -1.73 -26.54
CA ARG A 104 2.52 -1.42 -25.29
C ARG A 104 2.02 -0.06 -24.82
N GLN A 105 1.46 -0.05 -23.60
CA GLN A 105 0.88 1.15 -23.00
C GLN A 105 1.39 1.31 -21.57
N GLN A 106 1.36 2.54 -21.09
CA GLN A 106 1.74 2.85 -19.71
C GLN A 106 0.48 3.13 -18.88
N PHE A 107 0.51 2.62 -17.63
CA PHE A 107 -0.57 2.78 -16.67
C PHE A 107 0.01 3.15 -15.31
N PRO A 108 -0.73 3.88 -14.47
CA PRO A 108 -0.25 4.16 -13.12
C PRO A 108 -0.20 2.87 -12.29
N GLU A 109 0.84 2.73 -11.47
CA GLU A 109 0.95 1.60 -10.54
C GLU A 109 -0.16 1.63 -9.50
N VAL A 110 -0.52 2.83 -9.06
CA VAL A 110 -1.62 3.11 -8.15
C VAL A 110 -2.48 4.18 -8.78
N ASP A 111 -3.76 3.92 -9.00
CA ASP A 111 -4.63 4.92 -9.63
C ASP A 111 -5.31 5.85 -8.63
N ARG A 112 -5.48 5.42 -7.39
CA ARG A 112 -6.01 6.25 -6.31
C ARG A 112 -5.67 5.68 -4.95
N VAL A 113 -5.70 6.53 -3.95
CA VAL A 113 -5.54 6.16 -2.54
C VAL A 113 -6.71 6.70 -1.74
N ALA A 114 -6.99 6.09 -0.60
CA ALA A 114 -8.06 6.54 0.28
C ALA A 114 -7.71 6.31 1.74
N TRP A 115 -8.10 7.26 2.58
CA TRP A 115 -8.07 7.10 4.03
C TRP A 115 -9.31 6.33 4.45
N CYS A 116 -9.10 5.26 5.21
CA CYS A 116 -10.17 4.34 5.61
C CYS A 116 -10.11 4.05 7.11
N SER A 117 -11.27 3.78 7.70
CA SER A 117 -11.32 3.14 9.02
C SER A 117 -10.70 1.74 8.93
N PRO A 118 -10.30 1.15 10.06
CA PRO A 118 -9.82 -0.24 10.07
C PRO A 118 -10.81 -1.23 9.45
N GLU A 119 -12.10 -1.08 9.73
CA GLU A 119 -13.15 -1.96 9.18
C GLU A 119 -13.24 -1.82 7.66
N GLU A 120 -13.26 -0.59 7.17
CA GLU A 120 -13.33 -0.34 5.72
C GLU A 120 -12.07 -0.83 5.01
N ALA A 121 -10.90 -0.62 5.62
CA ALA A 121 -9.64 -1.11 5.07
C ALA A 121 -9.64 -2.64 4.96
N GLN A 122 -10.15 -3.35 5.96
CA GLN A 122 -10.23 -4.81 5.90
C GLN A 122 -11.18 -5.30 4.80
N ARG A 123 -12.22 -4.53 4.50
CA ARG A 123 -13.13 -4.85 3.40
C ARG A 123 -12.47 -4.62 2.03
N LEU A 124 -11.71 -3.55 1.89
CA LEU A 124 -11.10 -3.16 0.62
C LEU A 124 -9.85 -3.95 0.29
N LEU A 125 -8.99 -4.23 1.28
CA LEU A 125 -7.71 -4.89 1.06
C LEU A 125 -7.87 -6.32 0.57
N ASN A 126 -6.88 -6.77 -0.20
CA ASN A 126 -6.69 -8.18 -0.45
C ASN A 126 -6.83 -8.94 0.87
N PRO A 127 -7.59 -10.03 0.93
CA PRO A 127 -7.92 -10.69 2.21
C PRO A 127 -6.70 -11.04 3.08
N ALA A 128 -5.59 -11.46 2.47
CA ALA A 128 -4.38 -11.77 3.24
C ALA A 128 -3.78 -10.52 3.90
N GLN A 129 -3.95 -9.35 3.30
CA GLN A 129 -3.40 -8.10 3.81
C GLN A 129 -4.22 -7.51 4.95
N GLY A 130 -5.44 -7.96 5.15
CA GLY A 130 -6.27 -7.54 6.28
C GLY A 130 -5.59 -7.78 7.64
N GLU A 131 -4.72 -8.77 7.72
CA GLU A 131 -3.95 -9.05 8.93
C GLU A 131 -3.04 -7.89 9.33
N PHE A 132 -2.55 -7.10 8.37
CA PHE A 132 -1.75 -5.92 8.69
C PHE A 132 -2.51 -4.89 9.51
N ILE A 133 -3.82 -4.77 9.29
CA ILE A 133 -4.65 -3.85 10.07
C ILE A 133 -4.71 -4.30 11.53
N ILE A 134 -4.89 -5.58 11.75
CA ILE A 134 -4.93 -6.16 13.10
C ILE A 134 -3.58 -5.95 13.82
N ARG A 135 -2.48 -6.19 13.11
CA ARG A 135 -1.13 -6.03 13.67
C ARG A 135 -0.82 -4.57 13.99
N LEU A 136 -1.27 -3.64 13.13
CA LEU A 136 -1.13 -2.21 13.41
C LEU A 136 -1.88 -1.81 14.67
N MET A 137 -3.13 -2.24 14.80
CA MET A 137 -3.94 -1.92 15.99
C MET A 137 -3.30 -2.45 17.27
N ARG A 138 -2.73 -3.64 17.23
CA ARG A 138 -1.97 -4.21 18.36
C ARG A 138 -0.73 -3.38 18.68
N ALA A 139 0.04 -3.01 17.67
CA ALA A 139 1.26 -2.21 17.86
C ALA A 139 0.96 -0.84 18.47
N LEU A 140 -0.16 -0.22 18.10
CA LEU A 140 -0.56 1.09 18.62
C LEU A 140 -1.19 1.00 20.00
N ALA A 141 -1.67 -0.16 20.42
CA ALA A 141 -2.25 -0.37 21.74
C ALA A 141 -1.19 -0.57 22.84
N ASP A 142 0.03 -0.93 22.46
CA ASP A 142 1.12 -1.22 23.41
C ASP A 142 1.85 0.03 23.90
#